data_abd4734f7fda6c5938ba37df30926ac9
#
_entry.id   abd4734f7fda6c5938ba37df30926ac9
#
_cell.length_a   1.000
_cell.length_b   1.000
_cell.length_c   1.000
_cell.angle_alpha   90.00
_cell.angle_beta   90.00
_cell.angle_gamma   90.00
#
_symmetry.space_group_name_H-M   'P 1'
#
loop_
_entity.id
_entity.type
_entity.pdbx_description
1 polymer ?
#
loop_
_entity_poly.entity_id
_entity_poly.type
_entity_poly.pdbx_seq_one_letter_code
_entity_poly.pdbx_strand_id
1 'polypeptide(L)'
;WTIGHVHSGALGWVGMVSFGAIYFLAPRMWARERLYSLRLVSVHFWLATVGIVLYAAAMWVSGIMQGLMWRAYDALGFLEYSFAETVEAMHPFYVIRALGGVLYVLGGLVMAWNVYKTARGDLRDERPYETSSAAPAAAPAE
;
A
#
# COMPACT_ATOMS: atom_id res chain seq x y z
N TRP A 1 0.42 16.89 8.75
CA TRP A 1 0.84 16.88 7.34
C TRP A 1 2.18 16.17 7.14
N THR A 2 3.20 16.51 7.90
CA THR A 2 4.55 15.90 7.81
C THR A 2 4.52 14.37 7.90
N ILE A 3 3.71 13.80 8.80
CA ILE A 3 3.56 12.35 8.94
C ILE A 3 3.03 11.73 7.63
N GLY A 4 2.02 12.34 7.01
CA GLY A 4 1.49 11.90 5.72
C GLY A 4 2.53 11.95 4.61
N HIS A 5 3.29 13.04 4.52
CA HIS A 5 4.34 13.23 3.52
C HIS A 5 5.46 12.18 3.66
N VAL A 6 6.00 12.01 4.86
CA VAL A 6 7.08 11.03 5.12
C VAL A 6 6.63 9.60 4.81
N HIS A 7 5.42 9.21 5.22
CA HIS A 7 4.93 7.85 4.99
C HIS A 7 4.52 7.61 3.53
N SER A 8 4.14 8.65 2.78
CA SER A 8 3.97 8.53 1.32
C SER A 8 5.28 8.18 0.63
N GLY A 9 6.39 8.76 1.09
CA GLY A 9 7.73 8.41 0.61
C GLY A 9 8.17 7.02 1.07
N ALA A 10 8.15 6.77 2.38
CA ALA A 10 8.70 5.55 2.97
C ALA A 10 7.87 4.30 2.63
N LEU A 11 6.55 4.34 2.79
CA LEU A 11 5.67 3.20 2.57
C LEU A 11 5.07 3.19 1.17
N GLY A 12 4.73 4.36 0.62
CA GLY A 12 4.23 4.47 -0.75
C GLY A 12 5.33 4.26 -1.77
N TRP A 13 6.31 5.13 -1.82
CA TRP A 13 7.37 5.06 -2.84
C TRP A 13 8.36 3.91 -2.57
N VAL A 14 9.13 3.99 -1.49
CA VAL A 14 10.20 3.02 -1.19
C VAL A 14 9.62 1.63 -0.93
N GLY A 15 8.52 1.56 -0.17
CA GLY A 15 7.87 0.29 0.13
C GLY A 15 7.38 -0.44 -1.12
N MET A 16 6.63 0.24 -2.00
CA MET A 16 6.08 -0.40 -3.21
C MET A 16 7.17 -0.82 -4.20
N VAL A 17 8.23 -0.02 -4.38
CA VAL A 17 9.39 -0.41 -5.20
C VAL A 17 10.10 -1.62 -4.60
N SER A 18 10.28 -1.65 -3.29
CA SER A 18 10.90 -2.79 -2.60
C SER A 18 10.06 -4.07 -2.73
N PHE A 19 8.74 -3.98 -2.64
CA PHE A 19 7.86 -5.13 -2.84
C PHE A 19 7.96 -5.69 -4.26
N GLY A 20 8.00 -4.80 -5.26
CA GLY A 20 8.24 -5.20 -6.65
C GLY A 20 9.59 -5.90 -6.83
N ALA A 21 10.64 -5.35 -6.25
CA ALA A 21 11.97 -5.94 -6.27
C ALA A 21 12.01 -7.33 -5.58
N ILE A 22 11.35 -7.48 -4.42
CA ILE A 22 11.27 -8.77 -3.72
C ILE A 22 10.57 -9.81 -4.59
N TYR A 23 9.43 -9.49 -5.18
CA TYR A 23 8.71 -10.42 -6.06
C TYR A 23 9.50 -10.79 -7.31
N PHE A 24 10.30 -9.86 -7.83
CA PHE A 24 11.17 -10.12 -8.97
C PHE A 24 12.36 -11.00 -8.61
N LEU A 25 12.98 -10.76 -7.46
CA LEU A 25 14.22 -11.45 -7.04
C LEU A 25 13.95 -12.79 -6.36
N ALA A 26 12.88 -12.93 -5.58
CA ALA A 26 12.61 -14.11 -4.77
C ALA A 26 12.66 -15.42 -5.56
N PRO A 27 11.95 -15.61 -6.69
CA PRO A 27 12.06 -16.85 -7.44
C PRO A 27 13.47 -17.09 -7.97
N ARG A 28 14.20 -16.05 -8.39
CA ARG A 28 15.56 -16.15 -8.91
C ARG A 28 16.56 -16.58 -7.85
N MET A 29 16.45 -16.04 -6.65
CA MET A 29 17.35 -16.37 -5.53
C MET A 29 17.28 -17.83 -5.11
N TRP A 30 16.14 -18.45 -5.23
CA TRP A 30 15.94 -19.88 -4.89
C TRP A 30 15.82 -20.78 -6.13
N ALA A 31 16.25 -20.31 -7.30
CA ALA A 31 16.18 -21.04 -8.57
C ALA A 31 14.79 -21.64 -8.83
N ARG A 32 13.74 -20.82 -8.63
CA ARG A 32 12.35 -21.17 -8.89
C ARG A 32 11.89 -20.56 -10.20
N GLU A 33 11.06 -21.28 -10.94
CA GLU A 33 10.53 -20.81 -12.22
C GLU A 33 9.54 -19.66 -12.04
N ARG A 34 8.77 -19.69 -10.94
CA ARG A 34 7.71 -18.71 -10.66
C ARG A 34 7.47 -18.53 -9.15
N LEU A 35 6.71 -17.50 -8.82
CA LEU A 35 6.17 -17.31 -7.48
C LEU A 35 5.12 -18.39 -7.15
N TYR A 36 4.95 -18.67 -5.87
CA TYR A 36 3.96 -19.62 -5.37
C TYR A 36 2.53 -19.29 -5.88
N SER A 37 2.10 -18.02 -5.77
CA SER A 37 0.77 -17.60 -6.18
C SER A 37 0.76 -16.15 -6.69
N LEU A 38 0.28 -15.94 -7.91
CA LEU A 38 0.07 -14.60 -8.47
C LEU A 38 -1.17 -13.91 -7.87
N ARG A 39 -2.17 -14.69 -7.41
CA ARG A 39 -3.33 -14.13 -6.71
C ARG A 39 -2.92 -13.47 -5.40
N LEU A 40 -2.00 -14.09 -4.64
CA LEU A 40 -1.49 -13.49 -3.41
C LEU A 40 -0.67 -12.22 -3.67
N VAL A 41 0.02 -12.12 -4.81
CA VAL A 41 0.66 -10.86 -5.25
C VAL A 41 -0.39 -9.77 -5.42
N SER A 42 -1.49 -10.07 -6.13
CA SER A 42 -2.58 -9.12 -6.34
C SER A 42 -3.28 -8.71 -5.03
N VAL A 43 -3.54 -9.67 -4.14
CA VAL A 43 -4.12 -9.40 -2.81
C VAL A 43 -3.20 -8.48 -2.00
N HIS A 44 -1.90 -8.78 -1.92
CA HIS A 44 -0.93 -7.92 -1.25
C HIS A 44 -0.91 -6.51 -1.86
N PHE A 45 -0.83 -6.42 -3.19
CA PHE A 45 -0.79 -5.12 -3.89
C PHE A 45 -1.98 -4.24 -3.51
N TRP A 46 -3.21 -4.79 -3.54
CA TRP A 46 -4.40 -4.01 -3.22
C TRP A 46 -4.50 -3.66 -1.74
N LEU A 47 -4.16 -4.58 -0.84
CA LEU A 47 -4.13 -4.30 0.61
C LEU A 47 -3.11 -3.21 0.93
N ALA A 48 -1.91 -3.28 0.38
CA ALA A 48 -0.87 -2.29 0.60
C ALA A 48 -1.25 -0.94 -0.02
N THR A 49 -1.79 -0.92 -1.24
CA THR A 49 -2.18 0.31 -1.95
C THR A 49 -3.32 1.01 -1.22
N VAL A 50 -4.41 0.31 -0.91
CA VAL A 50 -5.54 0.89 -0.17
C VAL A 50 -5.08 1.34 1.22
N GLY A 51 -4.26 0.52 1.89
CA GLY A 51 -3.72 0.84 3.21
C GLY A 51 -2.92 2.14 3.23
N ILE A 52 -1.96 2.31 2.31
CA ILE A 52 -1.14 3.53 2.28
C ILE A 52 -1.93 4.77 1.81
N VAL A 53 -2.88 4.60 0.89
CA VAL A 53 -3.75 5.71 0.45
C VAL A 53 -4.61 6.21 1.60
N LEU A 54 -5.25 5.33 2.36
CA LEU A 54 -6.04 5.73 3.54
C LEU A 54 -5.14 6.40 4.59
N TYR A 55 -3.97 5.83 4.85
CA TYR A 55 -3.01 6.37 5.81
C TYR A 55 -2.58 7.79 5.43
N ALA A 56 -2.06 7.97 4.22
CA ALA A 56 -1.53 9.24 3.75
C ALA A 56 -2.63 10.31 3.64
N ALA A 57 -3.78 9.98 3.05
CA ALA A 57 -4.90 10.89 2.89
C ALA A 57 -5.42 11.39 4.25
N ALA A 58 -5.62 10.48 5.22
CA ALA A 58 -6.03 10.86 6.56
C ALA A 58 -5.05 11.84 7.22
N MET A 59 -3.74 11.60 7.07
CA MET A 59 -2.72 12.45 7.66
C MET A 59 -2.56 13.80 6.93
N TRP A 60 -2.78 13.84 5.62
CA TRP A 60 -2.76 15.11 4.88
C TRP A 60 -3.97 15.97 5.23
N VAL A 61 -5.17 15.39 5.22
CA VAL A 61 -6.40 16.12 5.55
C VAL A 61 -6.35 16.64 7.00
N SER A 62 -6.00 15.78 7.95
CA SER A 62 -5.89 16.18 9.35
C SER A 62 -4.81 17.24 9.57
N GLY A 63 -3.68 17.13 8.87
CA GLY A 63 -2.60 18.12 8.97
C GLY A 63 -2.95 19.48 8.40
N ILE A 64 -3.71 19.55 7.30
CA ILE A 64 -4.24 20.78 6.75
C ILE A 64 -5.25 21.38 7.72
N MET A 65 -6.19 20.59 8.23
CA MET A 65 -7.17 21.02 9.21
C MET A 65 -6.50 21.59 10.48
N GLN A 66 -5.51 20.89 11.02
CA GLN A 66 -4.73 21.37 12.16
C GLN A 66 -4.05 22.71 11.87
N GLY A 67 -3.44 22.85 10.69
CA GLY A 67 -2.80 24.10 10.27
C GLY A 67 -3.77 25.27 10.15
N LEU A 68 -4.99 24.99 9.67
CA LEU A 68 -6.05 26.00 9.61
C LEU A 68 -6.54 26.42 11.01
N MET A 69 -6.74 25.46 11.91
CA MET A 69 -7.12 25.75 13.31
C MET A 69 -6.06 26.59 14.04
N TRP A 70 -4.78 26.32 13.78
CA TRP A 70 -3.69 27.10 14.41
C TRP A 70 -3.46 28.47 13.78
N ARG A 71 -4.18 28.80 12.72
CA ARG A 71 -4.19 30.13 12.10
C ARG A 71 -5.44 30.93 12.43
N ALA A 72 -6.40 30.35 13.11
CA ALA A 72 -7.61 31.04 13.52
C ALA A 72 -7.33 31.84 14.80
N TYR A 73 -7.54 33.15 14.73
CA TYR A 73 -7.39 34.07 15.84
C TYR A 73 -8.70 34.81 16.07
N ASP A 74 -9.02 35.04 17.34
CA ASP A 74 -10.14 35.84 17.76
C ASP A 74 -9.89 37.35 17.52
N ALA A 75 -10.88 38.18 17.82
CA ALA A 75 -10.78 39.63 17.66
C ALA A 75 -9.73 40.28 18.58
N LEU A 76 -9.28 39.58 19.61
CA LEU A 76 -8.26 40.04 20.56
C LEU A 76 -6.85 39.53 20.22
N GLY A 77 -6.72 38.70 19.16
CA GLY A 77 -5.46 38.13 18.69
C GLY A 77 -5.02 36.86 19.41
N PHE A 78 -5.90 36.21 20.19
CA PHE A 78 -5.65 34.90 20.78
C PHE A 78 -6.10 33.79 19.84
N LEU A 79 -5.49 32.58 19.98
CA LEU A 79 -5.93 31.42 19.23
C LEU A 79 -7.41 31.09 19.54
N GLU A 80 -8.21 30.93 18.49
CA GLU A 80 -9.63 30.59 18.60
C GLU A 80 -9.83 29.15 19.14
N TYR A 81 -8.93 28.23 18.80
CA TYR A 81 -8.98 26.83 19.22
C TYR A 81 -7.85 26.52 20.19
N SER A 82 -8.17 25.85 21.28
CA SER A 82 -7.18 25.29 22.20
C SER A 82 -6.44 24.11 21.57
N PHE A 83 -5.30 23.72 22.15
CA PHE A 83 -4.60 22.52 21.75
C PHE A 83 -5.46 21.25 21.85
N ALA A 84 -6.24 21.14 22.94
CA ALA A 84 -7.09 19.98 23.18
C ALA A 84 -8.17 19.84 22.10
N GLU A 85 -8.86 20.92 21.74
CA GLU A 85 -9.86 20.93 20.67
C GLU A 85 -9.25 20.53 19.32
N THR A 86 -8.04 21.00 19.03
CA THR A 86 -7.33 20.61 17.80
C THR A 86 -7.04 19.12 17.75
N VAL A 87 -6.61 18.52 18.87
CA VAL A 87 -6.34 17.07 18.95
C VAL A 87 -7.62 16.28 18.84
N GLU A 88 -8.71 16.71 19.48
CA GLU A 88 -10.02 16.06 19.42
C GLU A 88 -10.56 16.06 17.97
N ALA A 89 -10.48 17.18 17.27
CA ALA A 89 -10.88 17.29 15.87
C ALA A 89 -10.08 16.34 14.95
N MET A 90 -8.84 16.01 15.26
CA MET A 90 -8.02 15.07 14.48
C MET A 90 -8.31 13.59 14.79
N HIS A 91 -9.02 13.27 15.87
CA HIS A 91 -9.22 11.90 16.33
C HIS A 91 -9.80 10.94 15.26
N PRO A 92 -10.83 11.32 14.48
CA PRO A 92 -11.36 10.46 13.42
C PRO A 92 -10.28 10.05 12.38
N PHE A 93 -9.38 10.96 12.04
CA PHE A 93 -8.30 10.69 11.08
C PHE A 93 -7.25 9.73 11.65
N TYR A 94 -7.04 9.71 12.96
CA TYR A 94 -6.17 8.73 13.61
C TYR A 94 -6.75 7.31 13.52
N VAL A 95 -8.07 7.17 13.60
CA VAL A 95 -8.75 5.87 13.40
C VAL A 95 -8.57 5.40 11.95
N ILE A 96 -8.81 6.29 10.96
CA ILE A 96 -8.62 5.96 9.53
C ILE A 96 -7.16 5.59 9.26
N ARG A 97 -6.20 6.32 9.84
CA ARG A 97 -4.78 6.03 9.76
C ARG A 97 -4.47 4.64 10.31
N ALA A 98 -5.00 4.30 11.48
CA ALA A 98 -4.78 2.99 12.10
C ALA A 98 -5.32 1.86 11.21
N LEU A 99 -6.52 2.03 10.65
CA LEU A 99 -7.09 1.07 9.70
C LEU A 99 -6.21 0.90 8.46
N GLY A 100 -5.74 2.01 7.87
CA GLY A 100 -4.81 1.97 6.74
C GLY A 100 -3.51 1.24 7.06
N GLY A 101 -2.95 1.47 8.26
CA GLY A 101 -1.77 0.76 8.76
C GLY A 101 -2.00 -0.73 8.93
N VAL A 102 -3.14 -1.14 9.47
CA VAL A 102 -3.50 -2.57 9.62
C VAL A 102 -3.59 -3.24 8.25
N LEU A 103 -4.26 -2.62 7.27
CA LEU A 103 -4.34 -3.17 5.91
C LEU A 103 -2.95 -3.34 5.27
N TYR A 104 -2.07 -2.36 5.45
CA TYR A 104 -0.71 -2.41 4.93
C TYR A 104 0.10 -3.57 5.55
N VAL A 105 0.02 -3.76 6.86
CA VAL A 105 0.68 -4.86 7.57
C VAL A 105 0.11 -6.22 7.15
N LEU A 106 -1.21 -6.35 7.03
CA LEU A 106 -1.84 -7.58 6.53
C LEU A 106 -1.38 -7.92 5.11
N GLY A 107 -1.27 -6.91 4.24
CA GLY A 107 -0.66 -7.07 2.92
C GLY A 107 0.77 -7.61 3.01
N GLY A 108 1.61 -7.04 3.88
CA GLY A 108 2.98 -7.51 4.12
C GLY A 108 3.05 -8.96 4.60
N LEU A 109 2.12 -9.40 5.46
CA LEU A 109 2.04 -10.80 5.89
C LEU A 109 1.67 -11.73 4.74
N VAL A 110 0.75 -11.32 3.86
CA VAL A 110 0.42 -12.07 2.63
C VAL A 110 1.63 -12.21 1.72
N MET A 111 2.41 -11.13 1.54
CA MET A 111 3.66 -11.17 0.79
C MET A 111 4.67 -12.13 1.42
N ALA A 112 4.90 -12.02 2.72
CA ALA A 112 5.85 -12.87 3.43
C ALA A 112 5.50 -14.36 3.28
N TRP A 113 4.22 -14.70 3.39
CA TRP A 113 3.74 -16.06 3.15
C TRP A 113 4.00 -16.53 1.72
N ASN A 114 3.70 -15.69 0.73
CA ASN A 114 3.92 -16.03 -0.69
C ASN A 114 5.40 -16.25 -1.00
N VAL A 115 6.29 -15.40 -0.49
CA VAL A 115 7.75 -15.53 -0.63
C VAL A 115 8.27 -16.78 0.09
N TYR A 116 7.80 -17.05 1.31
CA TYR A 116 8.16 -18.25 2.05
C TYR A 116 7.79 -19.54 1.29
N LYS A 117 6.58 -19.61 0.74
CA LYS A 117 6.14 -20.73 -0.07
C LYS A 117 6.94 -20.87 -1.37
N THR A 118 7.28 -19.74 -2.00
CA THR A 118 8.17 -19.73 -3.17
C THR A 118 9.54 -20.29 -2.83
N ALA A 119 10.15 -19.87 -1.74
CA ALA A 119 11.46 -20.35 -1.29
C ALA A 119 11.46 -21.87 -1.06
N ARG A 120 10.39 -22.42 -0.47
CA ARG A 120 10.22 -23.86 -0.27
C ARG A 120 10.03 -24.66 -1.57
N GLY A 121 9.70 -23.99 -2.66
CA GLY A 121 9.41 -24.64 -3.94
C GLY A 121 7.99 -25.19 -4.04
N ASP A 122 7.10 -24.81 -3.13
CA ASP A 122 5.69 -25.12 -3.25
C ASP A 122 5.14 -24.38 -4.49
N LEU A 123 4.29 -25.01 -5.26
CA LEU A 123 3.58 -24.39 -6.38
C LEU A 123 2.08 -24.52 -6.13
N ARG A 124 1.36 -23.43 -6.32
CA ARG A 124 -0.09 -23.47 -6.37
C ARG A 124 -0.50 -23.66 -7.82
N ASP A 125 -1.45 -24.55 -8.05
CA ASP A 125 -2.00 -24.80 -9.39
C ASP A 125 -2.92 -23.63 -9.81
N GLU A 126 -2.30 -22.55 -10.22
CA GLU A 126 -2.95 -21.40 -10.82
C GLU A 126 -2.63 -21.47 -12.30
N ARG A 127 -3.65 -21.60 -13.16
CA ARG A 127 -3.43 -21.48 -14.60
C ARG A 127 -2.69 -20.17 -14.86
N PRO A 128 -1.62 -20.19 -15.67
CA PRO A 128 -0.99 -18.96 -16.10
C PRO A 128 -2.07 -18.05 -16.68
N TYR A 129 -1.99 -16.76 -16.42
CA TYR A 129 -2.77 -15.78 -17.15
C TYR A 129 -2.41 -15.98 -18.63
N GLU A 130 -3.28 -16.67 -19.36
CA GLU A 130 -3.18 -16.77 -20.81
C GLU A 130 -3.33 -15.33 -21.33
N THR A 131 -2.20 -14.71 -21.64
CA THR A 131 -2.23 -13.54 -22.50
C THR A 131 -2.91 -14.02 -23.78
N SER A 132 -4.14 -13.58 -24.00
CA SER A 132 -4.91 -13.79 -25.23
C SER A 132 -4.21 -13.09 -26.41
N SER A 133 -3.06 -13.56 -26.77
CA SER A 133 -2.23 -13.10 -27.88
C SER A 133 -1.72 -14.28 -28.69
N ALA A 134 -2.45 -15.41 -28.69
CA ALA A 134 -2.35 -16.32 -29.79
C ALA A 134 -3.22 -15.75 -30.93
N ALA A 135 -2.63 -14.88 -31.74
CA ALA A 135 -3.18 -14.66 -33.08
C ALA A 135 -3.36 -16.03 -33.74
N PRO A 136 -4.51 -16.30 -34.38
CA PRO A 136 -4.71 -17.58 -35.07
C PRO A 136 -3.59 -17.75 -36.11
N ALA A 137 -2.88 -18.90 -36.02
CA ALA A 137 -1.89 -19.26 -37.01
C ALA A 137 -2.56 -19.15 -38.40
N ALA A 138 -1.94 -18.34 -39.28
CA ALA A 138 -2.38 -18.21 -40.64
C ALA A 138 -2.44 -19.60 -41.26
N ALA A 139 -3.62 -19.95 -41.82
CA ALA A 139 -3.79 -21.19 -42.56
C ALA A 139 -2.78 -21.25 -43.71
N PRO A 140 -2.18 -22.41 -44.00
CA PRO A 140 -1.31 -22.55 -45.15
C PRO A 140 -2.07 -22.21 -46.42
N ALA A 141 -1.52 -21.35 -47.26
CA ALA A 141 -2.04 -21.07 -48.58
C ALA A 141 -1.86 -22.34 -49.42
N GLU A 142 -2.96 -22.86 -49.97
CA GLU A 142 -2.96 -23.86 -51.00
C GLU A 142 -2.57 -23.26 -52.36
#